data_3231d4a7f23bc8771e0b2715ddb96756
#
_entry.id   3231d4a7f23bc8771e0b2715ddb96756
#
_cell.length_a   1.000
_cell.length_b   1.000
_cell.length_c   1.000
_cell.angle_alpha   90.00
_cell.angle_beta   90.00
_cell.angle_gamma   90.00
#
_symmetry.space_group_name_H-M   'P 1'
#
loop_
_entity.id
_entity.type
_entity.pdbx_description
1 polymer ?
#
loop_
_entity_poly.entity_id
_entity_poly.type
_entity_poly.pdbx_seq_one_letter_code
_entity_poly.pdbx_strand_id
1 'polypeptide(L)'
;MVDLIQAYENYLTKVKQASSNTVSSYLRDIRQFVDWLQQKEGQGVLDASQFNISDYLADLQKAGKSGSTVSRVLASLKNFYAYLISSGFL
;
A
#
# COMPACT_ATOMS: atom_id res chain seq x y z
N MET A 1 10.44 12.86 11.23
CA MET A 1 10.16 11.62 10.48
C MET A 1 9.16 11.92 9.38
N VAL A 2 9.40 11.45 8.18
CA VAL A 2 8.48 11.67 7.06
C VAL A 2 7.34 10.67 7.15
N ASP A 3 6.10 11.18 7.08
CA ASP A 3 4.93 10.32 6.95
C ASP A 3 4.74 9.99 5.46
N LEU A 4 5.15 8.79 5.08
CA LEU A 4 5.11 8.36 3.69
C LEU A 4 3.68 8.23 3.16
N ILE A 5 2.74 7.85 4.01
CA ILE A 5 1.34 7.76 3.61
C ILE A 5 0.78 9.16 3.33
N GLN A 6 1.09 10.12 4.19
CA GLN A 6 0.67 11.51 3.98
C GLN A 6 1.28 12.10 2.71
N ALA A 7 2.56 11.81 2.47
CA ALA A 7 3.24 12.26 1.25
C ALA A 7 2.57 11.67 0.00
N TYR A 8 2.20 10.39 0.06
CA TYR A 8 1.50 9.74 -1.05
C TYR A 8 0.10 10.30 -1.25
N GLU A 9 -0.61 10.59 -0.17
CA GLU A 9 -1.92 11.25 -0.25
C GLU A 9 -1.84 12.59 -0.97
N ASN A 10 -0.85 13.40 -0.62
CA ASN A 10 -0.62 14.69 -1.27
C ASN A 10 -0.31 14.51 -2.76
N TYR A 11 0.49 13.50 -3.10
CA TYR A 11 0.81 13.19 -4.49
C TYR A 11 -0.44 12.80 -5.28
N LEU A 12 -1.26 11.90 -4.72
CA LEU A 12 -2.49 11.47 -5.39
C LEU A 12 -3.46 12.63 -5.60
N THR A 13 -3.57 13.51 -4.61
CA THR A 13 -4.52 14.61 -4.65
C THR A 13 -4.06 15.73 -5.56
N LYS A 14 -2.78 16.15 -5.46
CA LYS A 14 -2.28 17.36 -6.10
C LYS A 14 -1.64 17.10 -7.46
N VAL A 15 -0.94 15.98 -7.61
CA VAL A 15 -0.23 15.69 -8.86
C VAL A 15 -1.09 14.82 -9.78
N LYS A 16 -1.62 13.71 -9.25
CA LYS A 16 -2.47 12.82 -10.05
C LYS A 16 -3.90 13.27 -10.15
N GLN A 17 -4.34 14.17 -9.28
CA GLN A 17 -5.71 14.69 -9.25
C GLN A 17 -6.74 13.56 -9.20
N ALA A 18 -6.45 12.52 -8.43
CA ALA A 18 -7.33 11.38 -8.27
C ALA A 18 -8.59 11.78 -7.51
N SER A 19 -9.70 11.09 -7.79
CA SER A 19 -10.95 11.35 -7.06
C SER A 19 -10.80 11.01 -5.58
N SER A 20 -11.63 11.63 -4.74
CA SER A 20 -11.58 11.37 -3.30
C SER A 20 -11.85 9.90 -2.97
N ASN A 21 -12.73 9.24 -3.74
CA ASN A 21 -13.00 7.80 -3.55
C ASN A 21 -11.77 6.95 -3.85
N THR A 22 -11.05 7.28 -4.92
CA THR A 22 -9.82 6.57 -5.30
C THR A 22 -8.75 6.76 -4.24
N VAL A 23 -8.56 8.01 -3.77
CA VAL A 23 -7.59 8.32 -2.72
C VAL A 23 -7.91 7.54 -1.46
N SER A 24 -9.16 7.57 -1.00
CA SER A 24 -9.57 6.87 0.22
C SER A 24 -9.35 5.37 0.11
N SER A 25 -9.69 4.76 -1.02
CA SER A 25 -9.54 3.32 -1.22
C SER A 25 -8.06 2.91 -1.20
N TYR A 26 -7.21 3.66 -1.89
CA TYR A 26 -5.78 3.36 -1.94
C TYR A 26 -5.13 3.52 -0.57
N LEU A 27 -5.45 4.60 0.14
CA LEU A 27 -4.87 4.83 1.46
C LEU A 27 -5.30 3.77 2.46
N ARG A 28 -6.57 3.34 2.40
CA ARG A 28 -7.05 2.27 3.27
C ARG A 28 -6.28 0.98 3.03
N ASP A 29 -6.11 0.61 1.76
CA ASP A 29 -5.38 -0.61 1.41
C ASP A 29 -3.94 -0.55 1.91
N ILE A 30 -3.29 0.60 1.75
CA ILE A 30 -1.90 0.77 2.17
C ILE A 30 -1.79 0.73 3.69
N ARG A 31 -2.69 1.41 4.41
CA ARG A 31 -2.65 1.41 5.88
C ARG A 31 -2.85 0.02 6.45
N GLN A 32 -3.72 -0.78 5.86
CA GLN A 32 -3.92 -2.16 6.29
C GLN A 32 -2.66 -2.99 6.09
N PHE A 33 -1.96 -2.80 4.98
CA PHE A 33 -0.71 -3.49 4.72
C PHE A 33 0.38 -3.06 5.71
N VAL A 34 0.49 -1.77 5.99
CA VAL A 34 1.46 -1.25 6.95
C VAL A 34 1.23 -1.84 8.34
N ASP A 35 -0.02 -1.90 8.78
CA ASP A 35 -0.37 -2.50 10.07
C ASP A 35 -0.01 -3.98 10.10
N TRP A 36 -0.30 -4.71 9.03
CA TRP A 36 0.03 -6.13 8.93
C TRP A 36 1.54 -6.35 9.00
N LEU A 37 2.32 -5.54 8.27
CA LEU A 37 3.78 -5.63 8.28
C LEU A 37 4.33 -5.46 9.69
N GLN A 38 3.83 -4.46 10.40
CA GLN A 38 4.33 -4.18 11.75
C GLN A 38 3.97 -5.30 12.72
N GLN A 39 2.76 -5.83 12.63
CA GLN A 39 2.30 -6.88 13.54
C GLN A 39 2.93 -8.24 13.26
N LYS A 40 3.09 -8.60 11.98
CA LYS A 40 3.58 -9.92 11.59
C LYS A 40 5.09 -9.97 11.47
N GLU A 41 5.70 -8.92 10.90
CA GLU A 41 7.12 -8.93 10.56
C GLU A 41 7.93 -7.91 11.34
N GLY A 42 7.28 -6.99 12.06
CA GLY A 42 7.98 -5.92 12.76
C GLY A 42 8.73 -4.97 11.84
N GLN A 43 8.27 -4.83 10.60
CA GLN A 43 8.95 -4.04 9.57
C GLN A 43 8.13 -2.84 9.14
N GLY A 44 8.82 -1.81 8.63
CA GLY A 44 8.18 -0.70 7.93
C GLY A 44 8.14 -0.94 6.43
N VAL A 45 7.42 -0.07 5.71
CA VAL A 45 7.22 -0.23 4.26
C VAL A 45 8.52 -0.16 3.46
N LEU A 46 9.52 0.60 3.95
CA LEU A 46 10.80 0.73 3.24
C LEU A 46 11.66 -0.52 3.37
N ASP A 47 11.38 -1.37 4.34
CA ASP A 47 12.12 -2.62 4.57
C ASP A 47 11.41 -3.83 3.99
N ALA A 48 10.18 -3.66 3.49
CA ALA A 48 9.40 -4.76 2.96
C ALA A 48 9.94 -5.21 1.60
N SER A 49 9.86 -6.53 1.36
CA SER A 49 10.24 -7.13 0.09
C SER A 49 8.99 -7.59 -0.66
N GLN A 50 9.18 -8.02 -1.91
CA GLN A 50 8.10 -8.63 -2.68
C GLN A 50 7.54 -9.89 -2.00
N PHE A 51 8.34 -10.58 -1.19
CA PHE A 51 7.88 -11.74 -0.44
C PHE A 51 6.87 -11.33 0.63
N ASN A 52 7.08 -10.19 1.28
CA ASN A 52 6.12 -9.67 2.25
C ASN A 52 4.78 -9.34 1.58
N ILE A 53 4.82 -8.77 0.38
CA ILE A 53 3.60 -8.47 -0.37
C ILE A 53 2.87 -9.77 -0.73
N SER A 54 3.60 -10.78 -1.22
CA SER A 54 3.01 -12.09 -1.54
C SER A 54 2.38 -12.75 -0.32
N ASP A 55 3.05 -12.70 0.83
CA ASP A 55 2.53 -13.25 2.08
C ASP A 55 1.25 -12.54 2.51
N TYR A 56 1.23 -11.21 2.38
CA TYR A 56 0.04 -10.43 2.73
C TYR A 56 -1.14 -10.81 1.85
N LEU A 57 -0.92 -10.94 0.54
CA LEU A 57 -1.98 -11.31 -0.39
C LEU A 57 -2.49 -12.74 -0.08
N ALA A 58 -1.59 -13.65 0.28
CA ALA A 58 -2.00 -15.00 0.68
C ALA A 58 -2.87 -14.96 1.95
N ASP A 59 -2.52 -14.12 2.92
CA ASP A 59 -3.31 -13.96 4.13
C ASP A 59 -4.71 -13.41 3.82
N LEU A 60 -4.81 -12.48 2.88
CA LEU A 60 -6.11 -11.96 2.45
C LEU A 60 -6.97 -13.07 1.83
N GLN A 61 -6.39 -13.93 1.02
CA GLN A 61 -7.09 -15.06 0.43
C GLN A 61 -7.57 -16.05 1.50
N LYS A 62 -6.72 -16.32 2.49
CA LYS A 62 -7.08 -17.19 3.62
C LYS A 62 -8.20 -16.60 4.46
N ALA A 63 -8.28 -15.28 4.54
CA ALA A 63 -9.35 -14.59 5.25
C ALA A 63 -10.66 -14.53 4.45
N GLY A 64 -10.68 -15.10 3.25
CA GLY A 64 -11.90 -15.16 2.44
C GLY A 64 -12.14 -13.95 1.55
N LYS A 65 -11.14 -13.10 1.34
CA LYS A 65 -11.27 -11.96 0.45
C LYS A 65 -11.40 -12.41 -1.00
N SER A 66 -12.24 -11.72 -1.77
CA SER A 66 -12.47 -12.07 -3.18
C SER A 66 -11.22 -11.79 -4.03
N GLY A 67 -11.14 -12.44 -5.20
CA GLY A 67 -10.06 -12.18 -6.15
C GLY A 67 -10.02 -10.73 -6.58
N SER A 68 -11.17 -10.08 -6.72
CA SER A 68 -11.24 -8.65 -7.07
C SER A 68 -10.59 -7.79 -5.98
N THR A 69 -10.86 -8.10 -4.71
CA THR A 69 -10.26 -7.37 -3.58
C THR A 69 -8.75 -7.56 -3.56
N VAL A 70 -8.28 -8.79 -3.73
CA VAL A 70 -6.84 -9.09 -3.73
C VAL A 70 -6.14 -8.37 -4.88
N SER A 71 -6.73 -8.38 -6.08
CA SER A 71 -6.18 -7.68 -7.23
C SER A 71 -6.11 -6.17 -7.01
N ARG A 72 -7.16 -5.58 -6.41
CA ARG A 72 -7.17 -4.15 -6.11
C ARG A 72 -6.08 -3.80 -5.10
N VAL A 73 -5.94 -4.59 -4.04
CA VAL A 73 -4.90 -4.36 -3.02
C VAL A 73 -3.52 -4.43 -3.65
N LEU A 74 -3.27 -5.42 -4.51
CA LEU A 74 -1.99 -5.53 -5.22
C LEU A 74 -1.73 -4.28 -6.05
N ALA A 75 -2.72 -3.78 -6.79
CA ALA A 75 -2.58 -2.56 -7.58
C ALA A 75 -2.27 -1.36 -6.69
N SER A 76 -2.94 -1.22 -5.54
CA SER A 76 -2.68 -0.15 -4.58
C SER A 76 -1.23 -0.18 -4.10
N LEU A 77 -0.72 -1.37 -3.76
CA LEU A 77 0.65 -1.52 -3.27
C LEU A 77 1.68 -1.23 -4.36
N LYS A 78 1.45 -1.71 -5.59
CA LYS A 78 2.34 -1.43 -6.71
C LYS A 78 2.44 0.06 -6.99
N ASN A 79 1.31 0.76 -6.98
CA ASN A 79 1.29 2.20 -7.21
C ASN A 79 2.01 2.95 -6.10
N PHE A 80 1.82 2.53 -4.86
CA PHE A 80 2.50 3.14 -3.72
C PHE A 80 4.02 2.98 -3.82
N TYR A 81 4.49 1.77 -4.09
CA TYR A 81 5.93 1.52 -4.21
C TYR A 81 6.54 2.21 -5.42
N ALA A 82 5.82 2.29 -6.53
CA ALA A 82 6.28 3.06 -7.70
C ALA A 82 6.47 4.54 -7.32
N TYR A 83 5.55 5.11 -6.54
CA TYR A 83 5.69 6.47 -6.04
C TYR A 83 6.94 6.60 -5.15
N LEU A 84 7.13 5.67 -4.21
CA LEU A 84 8.30 5.73 -3.31
C LEU A 84 9.61 5.70 -4.08
N ILE A 85 9.69 4.89 -5.12
CA ILE A 85 10.89 4.79 -5.95
C ILE A 85 11.09 6.08 -6.74
N SER A 86 10.05 6.58 -7.40
CA SER A 86 10.17 7.77 -8.24
C SER A 86 10.43 9.03 -7.43
N SER A 87 10.04 9.04 -6.16
CA SER A 87 10.25 10.19 -5.27
C SER A 87 11.54 10.11 -4.46
N GLY A 88 12.32 9.04 -4.63
CA GLY A 88 13.61 8.92 -3.97
C GLY A 88 13.55 8.39 -2.54
N PHE A 89 12.41 7.91 -2.07
CA PHE A 89 12.30 7.28 -0.75
C PHE A 89 12.87 5.87 -0.74
N LEU A 90 12.91 5.24 -1.90
CA LEU A 90 13.46 3.90 -2.09
C LEU A 90 14.51 3.88 -3.18
#